data_926ad9f61b699ea9872eea22653a8218
#
_entry.id   926ad9f61b699ea9872eea22653a8218
#
_cell.length_a   1.000
_cell.length_b   1.000
_cell.length_c   1.000
_cell.angle_alpha   90.00
_cell.angle_beta   90.00
_cell.angle_gamma   90.00
#
_symmetry.space_group_name_H-M   'P 1'
#
loop_
_entity.id
_entity.type
_entity.pdbx_description
1 polymer ?
#
loop_
_entity_poly.entity_id
_entity_poly.type
_entity_poly.pdbx_seq_one_letter_code
_entity_poly.pdbx_strand_id
1 'polypeptide(L)'
;MTNPNARIDLRWSCLPGDHVAEFLQEGVSVISNRDNASGETHFAWEWGTYQVLDSGELTPLASPCWNWGKLYEKIIQSIFNGGWDAVGKGTEQAVNYWWGMNSGVIDVIFSDSLPAGARHLGNILKDGLTGGSIAPFHCEIRDQQGRVRNDGTAWLSPDEIMNMDWLCDNVDGAIPAFEELLPASRPLVRQLGIYRDQLPPETEAAP
;
A
#
# COMPACT_ATOMS: atom_id res chain seq x y z
N MET A 1 7.41 10.97 -11.34
CA MET A 1 5.94 10.77 -11.42
C MET A 1 5.51 10.70 -12.86
N THR A 2 4.70 9.71 -13.22
CA THR A 2 4.22 9.53 -14.61
C THR A 2 3.14 10.55 -14.99
N ASN A 3 2.41 11.11 -14.01
CA ASN A 3 1.43 12.18 -14.22
C ASN A 3 1.41 13.14 -13.02
N PRO A 4 2.12 14.28 -13.09
CA PRO A 4 2.18 15.24 -11.99
C PRO A 4 0.86 15.99 -11.76
N ASN A 5 -0.09 15.90 -12.69
CA ASN A 5 -1.40 16.53 -12.58
C ASN A 5 -2.50 15.58 -12.04
N ALA A 6 -2.15 14.32 -11.75
CA ALA A 6 -3.11 13.41 -11.15
C ALA A 6 -3.50 13.89 -9.76
N ARG A 7 -4.80 13.95 -9.50
CA ARG A 7 -5.39 14.17 -8.18
C ARG A 7 -5.96 12.87 -7.68
N ILE A 8 -5.79 12.61 -6.40
CA ILE A 8 -6.24 11.39 -5.73
C ILE A 8 -7.17 11.82 -4.61
N ASP A 9 -8.41 11.36 -4.64
CA ASP A 9 -9.35 11.48 -3.53
C ASP A 9 -9.26 10.18 -2.70
N LEU A 10 -8.79 10.31 -1.46
CA LEU A 10 -8.62 9.19 -0.53
C LEU A 10 -9.70 9.21 0.53
N ARG A 11 -10.49 8.14 0.59
CA ARG A 11 -11.53 7.95 1.60
C ARG A 11 -11.31 6.66 2.36
N TRP A 12 -11.55 6.75 3.65
CA TRP A 12 -11.50 5.61 4.56
C TRP A 12 -12.92 5.21 4.95
N SER A 13 -13.22 3.93 4.87
CA SER A 13 -14.47 3.39 5.38
C SER A 13 -14.21 2.14 6.19
N CYS A 14 -14.82 2.08 7.36
CA CYS A 14 -14.87 0.90 8.21
C CYS A 14 -16.24 0.22 8.18
N LEU A 15 -17.18 0.75 7.44
CA LEU A 15 -18.53 0.20 7.30
C LEU A 15 -18.58 -0.78 6.12
N PRO A 16 -19.29 -1.91 6.27
CA PRO A 16 -19.58 -2.77 5.13
C PRO A 16 -20.51 -2.01 4.16
N GLY A 17 -20.23 -2.10 2.87
CA GLY A 17 -21.05 -1.46 1.84
C GLY A 17 -20.27 -1.19 0.57
N ASP A 18 -20.99 -0.82 -0.45
CA ASP A 18 -20.42 -0.39 -1.73
C ASP A 18 -20.20 1.12 -1.73
N HIS A 19 -18.99 1.53 -1.35
CA HIS A 19 -18.57 2.94 -1.35
C HIS A 19 -18.10 3.42 -2.73
N VAL A 20 -18.03 2.54 -3.70
CA VAL A 20 -17.68 2.86 -5.09
C VAL A 20 -18.75 3.74 -5.73
N ALA A 21 -20.02 3.53 -5.36
CA ALA A 21 -21.15 4.31 -5.89
C ALA A 21 -21.02 5.83 -5.65
N GLU A 22 -20.39 6.25 -4.55
CA GLU A 22 -20.16 7.66 -4.24
C GLU A 22 -19.19 8.28 -5.26
N PHE A 23 -18.07 7.62 -5.54
CA PHE A 23 -17.10 8.05 -6.55
C PHE A 23 -17.70 8.11 -7.96
N LEU A 24 -18.57 7.16 -8.30
CA LEU A 24 -19.26 7.16 -9.59
C LEU A 24 -20.15 8.40 -9.78
N GLN A 25 -20.86 8.81 -8.72
CA GLN A 25 -21.69 10.02 -8.74
C GLN A 25 -20.87 11.31 -8.88
N GLU A 26 -19.63 11.30 -8.41
CA GLU A 26 -18.72 12.45 -8.49
C GLU A 26 -17.92 12.53 -9.79
N GLY A 27 -18.11 11.56 -10.70
CA GLY A 27 -17.47 11.56 -12.01
C GLY A 27 -15.98 11.19 -11.97
N VAL A 28 -15.56 10.43 -10.96
CA VAL A 28 -14.20 9.90 -10.88
C VAL A 28 -13.94 8.93 -12.03
N SER A 29 -12.84 9.11 -12.76
CA SER A 29 -12.52 8.30 -13.96
C SER A 29 -11.79 6.99 -13.66
N VAL A 30 -11.11 6.90 -12.52
CA VAL A 30 -10.39 5.70 -12.09
C VAL A 30 -10.61 5.51 -10.60
N ILE A 31 -11.03 4.33 -10.21
CA ILE A 31 -11.29 3.97 -8.81
C ILE A 31 -10.36 2.84 -8.43
N SER A 32 -9.72 2.96 -7.26
CA SER A 32 -8.97 1.87 -6.63
C SER A 32 -9.62 1.55 -5.30
N ASN A 33 -10.08 0.33 -5.15
CA ASN A 33 -10.67 -0.15 -3.92
C ASN A 33 -10.01 -1.45 -3.50
N ARG A 34 -9.69 -1.57 -2.24
CA ARG A 34 -9.11 -2.74 -1.59
C ARG A 34 -7.89 -3.37 -2.28
N ASP A 35 -6.98 -3.89 -1.50
CA ASP A 35 -5.64 -4.30 -1.92
C ASP A 35 -5.42 -5.81 -1.85
N ASN A 36 -6.46 -6.62 -1.76
CA ASN A 36 -6.33 -8.05 -1.46
C ASN A 36 -6.94 -8.94 -2.52
N ALA A 37 -6.23 -9.15 -3.62
CA ALA A 37 -6.49 -10.31 -4.43
C ALA A 37 -5.74 -11.52 -3.85
N SER A 38 -6.45 -12.60 -3.52
CA SER A 38 -5.84 -13.92 -3.45
C SER A 38 -5.37 -14.25 -4.87
N GLY A 39 -4.20 -14.85 -5.06
CA GLY A 39 -3.62 -15.10 -6.39
C GLY A 39 -4.45 -15.99 -7.35
N GLU A 40 -5.72 -16.20 -7.08
CA GLU A 40 -6.69 -16.87 -7.95
C GLU A 40 -7.31 -15.84 -8.88
N THR A 41 -7.09 -16.02 -10.17
CA THR A 41 -7.37 -15.03 -11.22
C THR A 41 -8.82 -14.58 -11.35
N HIS A 42 -9.79 -15.39 -10.93
CA HIS A 42 -11.21 -15.02 -11.03
C HIS A 42 -11.69 -14.08 -9.91
N PHE A 43 -10.98 -14.03 -8.78
CA PHE A 43 -11.26 -13.08 -7.70
C PHE A 43 -10.42 -11.79 -7.79
N ALA A 44 -9.41 -11.78 -8.65
CA ALA A 44 -8.51 -10.64 -8.81
C ALA A 44 -9.27 -9.36 -9.23
N TRP A 45 -10.42 -9.50 -9.86
CA TRP A 45 -11.18 -8.38 -10.40
C TRP A 45 -12.31 -7.88 -9.49
N GLU A 46 -12.50 -8.47 -8.34
CA GLU A 46 -13.33 -7.90 -7.27
C GLU A 46 -12.59 -6.79 -6.50
N TRP A 47 -11.27 -6.75 -6.65
CA TRP A 47 -10.36 -5.88 -5.92
C TRP A 47 -9.38 -5.24 -6.90
N GLY A 48 -8.96 -4.03 -6.63
CA GLY A 48 -7.94 -3.38 -7.44
C GLY A 48 -8.41 -2.07 -8.06
N THR A 49 -7.88 -1.77 -9.22
CA THR A 49 -8.08 -0.50 -9.92
C THR A 49 -8.93 -0.70 -11.16
N TYR A 50 -9.93 0.16 -11.32
CA TYR A 50 -10.92 0.13 -12.40
C TYR A 50 -10.97 1.48 -13.11
N GLN A 51 -11.18 1.43 -14.41
CA GLN A 51 -11.62 2.58 -15.19
C GLN A 51 -13.15 2.66 -15.13
N VAL A 52 -13.67 3.86 -14.93
CA VAL A 52 -15.09 4.17 -15.06
C VAL A 52 -15.35 4.58 -16.51
N LEU A 53 -16.22 3.86 -17.20
CA LEU A 53 -16.64 4.20 -18.55
C LEU A 53 -17.77 5.25 -18.51
N ASP A 54 -18.00 5.95 -19.61
CA ASP A 54 -19.10 6.94 -19.73
C ASP A 54 -20.48 6.34 -19.46
N SER A 55 -20.62 5.02 -19.65
CA SER A 55 -21.83 4.26 -19.29
C SER A 55 -22.01 4.06 -17.77
N GLY A 56 -21.00 4.37 -16.95
CA GLY A 56 -20.93 4.04 -15.53
C GLY A 56 -20.46 2.60 -15.25
N GLU A 57 -20.13 1.83 -16.29
CA GLU A 57 -19.58 0.49 -16.15
C GLU A 57 -18.12 0.55 -15.71
N LEU A 58 -17.71 -0.42 -14.87
CA LEU A 58 -16.33 -0.55 -14.39
C LEU A 58 -15.55 -1.57 -15.22
N THR A 59 -14.43 -1.14 -15.77
CA THR A 59 -13.50 -2.01 -16.49
C THR A 59 -12.23 -2.22 -15.67
N PRO A 60 -11.88 -3.46 -15.29
CA PRO A 60 -10.69 -3.72 -14.49
C PRO A 60 -9.41 -3.35 -15.24
N LEU A 61 -8.48 -2.70 -14.57
CA LEU A 61 -7.18 -2.30 -15.11
C LEU A 61 -6.04 -3.12 -14.50
N ALA A 62 -5.96 -3.14 -13.18
CA ALA A 62 -4.90 -3.81 -12.45
C ALA A 62 -5.37 -4.21 -11.05
N SER A 63 -4.76 -5.25 -10.50
CA SER A 63 -4.98 -5.66 -9.12
C SER A 63 -3.68 -6.04 -8.45
N PRO A 64 -3.38 -5.51 -7.25
CA PRO A 64 -2.32 -6.05 -6.43
C PRO A 64 -2.68 -7.47 -5.97
N CYS A 65 -1.69 -8.33 -5.86
CA CYS A 65 -1.90 -9.70 -5.39
C CYS A 65 -0.79 -10.16 -4.45
N TRP A 66 -1.15 -11.11 -3.58
CA TRP A 66 -0.22 -11.78 -2.68
C TRP A 66 0.24 -13.10 -3.29
N ASN A 67 1.54 -13.28 -3.38
CA ASN A 67 2.14 -14.54 -3.78
C ASN A 67 2.45 -15.38 -2.52
N TRP A 68 1.41 -15.98 -1.96
CA TRP A 68 1.48 -16.74 -0.71
C TRP A 68 2.51 -17.86 -0.75
N GLY A 69 2.67 -18.53 -1.91
CA GLY A 69 3.68 -19.58 -2.07
C GLY A 69 5.09 -19.06 -1.81
N LYS A 70 5.41 -17.86 -2.32
CA LYS A 70 6.70 -17.22 -2.07
C LYS A 70 6.88 -16.78 -0.62
N LEU A 71 5.82 -16.32 0.03
CA LEU A 71 5.84 -15.99 1.45
C LEU A 71 6.20 -17.23 2.28
N TYR A 72 5.48 -18.33 2.08
CA TYR A 72 5.72 -19.58 2.82
C TYR A 72 7.11 -20.15 2.55
N GLU A 73 7.57 -20.13 1.30
CA GLU A 73 8.92 -20.55 0.94
C GLU A 73 9.98 -19.79 1.74
N LYS A 74 9.86 -18.44 1.81
CA LYS A 74 10.80 -17.59 2.55
C LYS A 74 10.74 -17.82 4.07
N ILE A 75 9.56 -18.01 4.63
CA ILE A 75 9.41 -18.34 6.06
C ILE A 75 10.07 -19.68 6.38
N ILE A 76 9.81 -20.70 5.59
CA ILE A 76 10.41 -22.04 5.77
C ILE A 76 11.92 -21.96 5.66
N GLN A 77 12.45 -21.26 4.65
CA GLN A 77 13.90 -21.06 4.51
C GLN A 77 14.51 -20.33 5.72
N SER A 78 13.82 -19.33 6.25
CA SER A 78 14.26 -18.63 7.47
C SER A 78 14.33 -19.58 8.67
N ILE A 79 13.36 -20.47 8.83
CA ILE A 79 13.35 -21.47 9.90
C ILE A 79 14.55 -22.43 9.75
N PHE A 80 14.77 -22.99 8.56
CA PHE A 80 15.90 -23.90 8.30
C PHE A 80 17.26 -23.24 8.50
N ASN A 81 17.35 -21.93 8.27
CA ASN A 81 18.59 -21.19 8.47
C ASN A 81 18.77 -20.68 9.92
N GLY A 82 17.93 -21.11 10.87
CA GLY A 82 17.98 -20.71 12.28
C GLY A 82 17.52 -19.28 12.56
N GLY A 83 16.94 -18.60 11.57
CA GLY A 83 16.44 -17.23 11.72
C GLY A 83 15.27 -17.11 12.70
N TRP A 84 14.53 -18.19 12.91
CA TRP A 84 13.43 -18.25 13.86
C TRP A 84 13.93 -18.24 15.33
N ASP A 85 15.06 -18.87 15.59
CA ASP A 85 15.65 -18.93 16.93
C ASP A 85 16.34 -17.61 17.33
N ALA A 86 16.66 -16.77 16.36
CA ALA A 86 17.28 -15.47 16.58
C ALA A 86 16.28 -14.41 17.05
N VAL A 87 14.98 -14.61 16.80
CA VAL A 87 13.90 -13.77 17.33
C VAL A 87 13.68 -14.16 18.79
N GLY A 88 14.43 -13.54 19.68
CA GLY A 88 14.44 -13.56 21.14
C GLY A 88 13.70 -14.69 21.85
N LYS A 89 14.45 -15.59 22.46
CA LYS A 89 13.91 -16.55 23.45
C LYS A 89 13.24 -15.75 24.59
N GLY A 90 11.92 -15.72 24.63
CA GLY A 90 11.19 -15.26 25.79
C GLY A 90 10.15 -14.16 25.59
N THR A 91 9.93 -13.68 24.38
CA THR A 91 8.81 -12.78 24.10
C THR A 91 7.88 -13.43 23.07
N GLU A 92 6.61 -13.60 23.44
CA GLU A 92 5.52 -13.97 22.52
C GLU A 92 5.25 -12.81 21.54
N GLN A 93 6.25 -12.40 20.75
CA GLN A 93 6.11 -11.32 19.77
C GLN A 93 5.72 -11.91 18.43
N ALA A 94 4.66 -11.40 17.85
CA ALA A 94 4.30 -11.67 16.48
C ALA A 94 5.42 -11.14 15.55
N VAL A 95 5.86 -11.94 14.60
CA VAL A 95 6.82 -11.53 13.58
C VAL A 95 6.06 -10.89 12.44
N ASN A 96 6.30 -9.60 12.20
CA ASN A 96 5.75 -8.87 11.07
C ASN A 96 6.76 -8.88 9.92
N TYR A 97 6.29 -9.25 8.73
CA TYR A 97 7.08 -9.23 7.51
C TYR A 97 6.66 -8.06 6.63
N TRP A 98 7.56 -7.12 6.42
CA TRP A 98 7.38 -5.97 5.53
C TRP A 98 8.23 -6.17 4.29
N TRP A 99 7.65 -6.80 3.27
CA TRP A 99 8.33 -7.11 2.02
C TRP A 99 7.71 -6.39 0.84
N GLY A 100 8.53 -5.72 0.06
CA GLY A 100 8.14 -5.09 -1.19
C GLY A 100 8.10 -6.09 -2.37
N MET A 101 7.82 -5.58 -3.56
CA MET A 101 7.76 -6.35 -4.81
C MET A 101 9.09 -7.06 -5.13
N ASN A 102 10.22 -6.50 -4.70
CA ASN A 102 11.55 -7.10 -4.85
C ASN A 102 11.69 -8.45 -4.12
N SER A 103 10.86 -8.73 -3.15
CA SER A 103 10.83 -10.02 -2.48
C SER A 103 10.09 -11.11 -3.29
N GLY A 104 9.27 -10.71 -4.26
CA GLY A 104 8.37 -11.57 -5.01
C GLY A 104 7.13 -12.02 -4.23
N VAL A 105 6.92 -11.51 -3.00
CA VAL A 105 5.76 -11.85 -2.15
C VAL A 105 4.52 -11.08 -2.56
N ILE A 106 4.69 -9.86 -3.04
CA ILE A 106 3.61 -9.06 -3.62
C ILE A 106 3.88 -8.82 -5.09
N ASP A 107 2.81 -8.74 -5.87
CA ASP A 107 2.85 -8.54 -7.31
C ASP A 107 1.64 -7.72 -7.77
N VAL A 108 1.62 -7.35 -9.06
CA VAL A 108 0.49 -6.70 -9.72
C VAL A 108 0.09 -7.51 -10.95
N ILE A 109 -1.20 -7.82 -11.04
CA ILE A 109 -1.81 -8.46 -12.21
C ILE A 109 -2.45 -7.36 -13.06
N PHE A 110 -2.15 -7.34 -14.35
CA PHE A 110 -2.79 -6.44 -15.30
C PHE A 110 -3.94 -7.15 -16.02
N SER A 111 -5.06 -6.45 -16.17
CA SER A 111 -6.21 -6.94 -16.91
C SER A 111 -5.92 -7.05 -18.41
N ASP A 112 -6.57 -8.01 -19.06
CA ASP A 112 -6.54 -8.11 -20.52
C ASP A 112 -7.26 -6.95 -21.22
N SER A 113 -8.14 -6.26 -20.51
CA SER A 113 -8.80 -5.03 -20.98
C SER A 113 -7.83 -3.83 -21.05
N LEU A 114 -6.69 -3.90 -20.38
CA LEU A 114 -5.72 -2.81 -20.42
C LEU A 114 -5.09 -2.71 -21.83
N PRO A 115 -5.07 -1.53 -22.47
CA PRO A 115 -4.44 -1.35 -23.78
C PRO A 115 -2.99 -1.84 -23.78
N ALA A 116 -2.55 -2.47 -24.88
CA ALA A 116 -1.25 -3.12 -24.98
C ALA A 116 -0.08 -2.18 -24.61
N GLY A 117 -0.13 -0.91 -25.03
CA GLY A 117 0.89 0.09 -24.69
C GLY A 117 0.93 0.40 -23.18
N ALA A 118 -0.23 0.53 -22.53
CA ALA A 118 -0.33 0.75 -21.10
C ALA A 118 0.16 -0.47 -20.30
N ARG A 119 -0.20 -1.67 -20.76
CA ARG A 119 0.28 -2.92 -20.16
C ARG A 119 1.81 -3.05 -20.29
N HIS A 120 2.37 -2.71 -21.45
CA HIS A 120 3.82 -2.72 -21.66
C HIS A 120 4.55 -1.75 -20.72
N LEU A 121 4.04 -0.52 -20.60
CA LEU A 121 4.56 0.46 -19.64
C LEU A 121 4.45 -0.05 -18.19
N GLY A 122 3.31 -0.62 -17.84
CA GLY A 122 3.08 -1.23 -16.52
C GLY A 122 4.10 -2.31 -16.20
N ASN A 123 4.41 -3.19 -17.16
CA ASN A 123 5.43 -4.23 -16.99
C ASN A 123 6.83 -3.63 -16.81
N ILE A 124 7.20 -2.60 -17.56
CA ILE A 124 8.49 -1.90 -17.38
C ILE A 124 8.60 -1.32 -15.96
N LEU A 125 7.54 -0.66 -15.48
CA LEU A 125 7.51 -0.11 -14.11
C LEU A 125 7.60 -1.23 -13.06
N LYS A 126 6.87 -2.31 -13.25
CA LYS A 126 6.89 -3.48 -12.38
C LYS A 126 8.29 -4.11 -12.32
N ASP A 127 8.93 -4.33 -13.47
CA ASP A 127 10.29 -4.86 -13.56
C ASP A 127 11.29 -3.91 -12.87
N GLY A 128 11.12 -2.60 -13.07
CA GLY A 128 11.94 -1.58 -12.43
C GLY A 128 11.83 -1.57 -10.91
N LEU A 129 10.61 -1.68 -10.38
CA LEU A 129 10.34 -1.79 -8.94
C LEU A 129 10.91 -3.09 -8.35
N THR A 130 10.67 -4.21 -9.03
CA THR A 130 11.14 -5.53 -8.60
C THR A 130 12.67 -5.60 -8.62
N GLY A 131 13.30 -5.06 -9.66
CA GLY A 131 14.76 -5.02 -9.82
C GLY A 131 15.45 -3.90 -9.05
N GLY A 132 14.70 -3.00 -8.38
CA GLY A 132 15.24 -1.90 -7.59
C GLY A 132 15.80 -0.74 -8.41
N SER A 133 15.57 -0.70 -9.73
CA SER A 133 15.97 0.44 -10.58
C SER A 133 15.00 1.61 -10.50
N ILE A 134 13.79 1.38 -10.00
CA ILE A 134 12.79 2.40 -9.70
C ILE A 134 12.48 2.32 -8.20
N ALA A 135 12.60 3.45 -7.51
CA ALA A 135 12.19 3.61 -6.12
C ALA A 135 11.09 4.69 -6.05
N PRO A 136 9.86 4.33 -5.68
CA PRO A 136 8.73 5.25 -5.66
C PRO A 136 8.94 6.50 -4.81
N PHE A 137 9.71 6.35 -3.73
CA PHE A 137 9.98 7.42 -2.75
C PHE A 137 11.35 8.10 -2.93
N HIS A 138 12.08 7.83 -4.02
CA HIS A 138 13.36 8.46 -4.33
C HIS A 138 13.18 9.64 -5.31
N CYS A 139 12.42 10.63 -4.87
CA CYS A 139 12.18 11.88 -5.58
C CYS A 139 11.81 12.98 -4.60
N GLU A 140 11.71 14.23 -5.06
CA GLU A 140 11.14 15.28 -4.22
C GLU A 140 9.67 14.96 -3.95
N ILE A 141 9.31 14.87 -2.68
CA ILE A 141 7.96 14.58 -2.20
C ILE A 141 7.57 15.69 -1.21
N ARG A 142 6.39 16.26 -1.42
CA ARG A 142 5.80 17.26 -0.53
C ARG A 142 4.53 16.73 0.10
N ASP A 143 4.31 17.10 1.36
CA ASP A 143 3.05 16.82 2.02
C ASP A 143 1.97 17.87 1.66
N GLN A 144 0.74 17.64 2.12
CA GLN A 144 -0.40 18.50 1.89
C GLN A 144 -0.20 19.94 2.42
N GLN A 145 0.75 20.17 3.32
CA GLN A 145 1.11 21.50 3.83
C GLN A 145 2.27 22.14 3.06
N GLY A 146 2.74 21.48 1.98
CA GLY A 146 3.85 21.95 1.14
C GLY A 146 5.24 21.73 1.74
N ARG A 147 5.35 21.01 2.87
CA ARG A 147 6.65 20.68 3.47
C ARG A 147 7.32 19.59 2.65
N VAL A 148 8.62 19.75 2.38
CA VAL A 148 9.42 18.72 1.73
C VAL A 148 9.66 17.59 2.72
N ARG A 149 9.15 16.40 2.39
CA ARG A 149 9.31 15.16 3.15
C ARG A 149 10.46 14.30 2.66
N ASN A 150 10.75 14.40 1.38
CA ASN A 150 11.98 13.90 0.78
C ASN A 150 12.41 14.90 -0.31
N ASP A 151 13.69 15.25 -0.36
CA ASP A 151 14.25 16.12 -1.38
C ASP A 151 14.79 15.37 -2.60
N GLY A 152 14.70 14.04 -2.59
CA GLY A 152 15.17 13.17 -3.65
C GLY A 152 16.68 12.85 -3.60
N THR A 153 17.40 13.30 -2.57
CA THR A 153 18.84 12.99 -2.43
C THR A 153 19.09 11.67 -1.74
N ALA A 154 18.13 11.19 -0.96
CA ALA A 154 18.21 9.95 -0.22
C ALA A 154 16.96 9.07 -0.44
N TRP A 155 17.09 7.80 -0.19
CA TRP A 155 15.97 6.86 -0.12
C TRP A 155 15.30 6.97 1.24
N LEU A 156 13.98 6.97 1.27
CA LEU A 156 13.29 6.76 2.52
C LEU A 156 13.59 5.35 3.03
N SER A 157 13.94 5.25 4.31
CA SER A 157 14.14 3.97 4.96
C SER A 157 12.81 3.20 5.08
N PRO A 158 12.85 1.87 5.24
CA PRO A 158 11.65 1.09 5.54
C PRO A 158 10.86 1.62 6.72
N ASP A 159 11.55 2.07 7.78
CA ASP A 159 10.89 2.62 8.98
C ASP A 159 10.17 3.94 8.68
N GLU A 160 10.76 4.84 7.89
CA GLU A 160 10.11 6.07 7.45
C GLU A 160 8.89 5.80 6.59
N ILE A 161 8.95 4.78 5.71
CA ILE A 161 7.81 4.38 4.88
C ILE A 161 6.70 3.77 5.75
N MET A 162 7.04 2.90 6.69
CA MET A 162 6.07 2.25 7.57
C MET A 162 5.39 3.22 8.53
N ASN A 163 6.10 4.25 8.96
CA ASN A 163 5.60 5.26 9.89
C ASN A 163 5.15 6.55 9.21
N MET A 164 4.83 6.50 7.92
CA MET A 164 4.38 7.67 7.16
C MET A 164 3.01 8.14 7.64
N ASP A 165 2.99 9.23 8.40
CA ASP A 165 1.81 9.84 9.01
C ASP A 165 1.28 11.06 8.24
N TRP A 166 1.64 11.18 6.99
CA TRP A 166 1.29 12.29 6.10
C TRP A 166 0.87 11.80 4.72
N LEU A 167 0.15 12.63 4.00
CA LEU A 167 -0.26 12.40 2.62
C LEU A 167 0.47 13.37 1.69
N CYS A 168 0.69 12.95 0.44
CA CYS A 168 1.29 13.80 -0.59
C CYS A 168 0.37 14.98 -0.94
N ASP A 169 0.94 16.06 -1.46
CA ASP A 169 0.26 17.31 -1.83
C ASP A 169 -0.78 17.16 -2.94
N ASN A 170 -0.74 16.06 -3.69
CA ASN A 170 -1.71 15.73 -4.73
C ASN A 170 -2.82 14.76 -4.25
N VAL A 171 -2.83 14.43 -2.96
CA VAL A 171 -3.85 13.57 -2.35
C VAL A 171 -4.82 14.44 -1.57
N ASP A 172 -6.10 14.33 -1.90
CA ASP A 172 -7.21 14.93 -1.16
C ASP A 172 -7.76 13.88 -0.19
N GLY A 173 -7.77 14.20 1.10
CA GLY A 173 -8.16 13.28 2.15
C GLY A 173 -7.40 13.52 3.44
N ALA A 174 -7.62 12.66 4.42
CA ALA A 174 -6.93 12.73 5.71
C ALA A 174 -6.65 11.32 6.24
N ILE A 175 -5.56 11.18 6.99
CA ILE A 175 -5.34 10.00 7.84
C ILE A 175 -6.32 10.09 9.01
N PRO A 176 -7.06 9.02 9.36
CA PRO A 176 -8.01 9.05 10.46
C PRO A 176 -7.35 9.41 11.80
N ALA A 177 -8.03 10.18 12.62
CA ALA A 177 -7.64 10.34 14.03
C ALA A 177 -7.91 9.04 14.80
N PHE A 178 -7.21 8.85 15.91
CA PHE A 178 -7.36 7.62 16.71
C PHE A 178 -8.80 7.38 17.18
N GLU A 179 -9.52 8.45 17.51
CA GLU A 179 -10.91 8.43 17.97
C GLU A 179 -11.92 8.08 16.86
N GLU A 180 -11.55 8.33 15.61
CA GLU A 180 -12.35 8.01 14.44
C GLU A 180 -12.28 6.51 14.09
N LEU A 181 -11.31 5.79 14.63
CA LEU A 181 -11.16 4.35 14.43
C LEU A 181 -12.23 3.57 15.21
N LEU A 182 -12.67 2.43 14.65
CA LEU A 182 -13.50 1.49 15.37
C LEU A 182 -12.81 1.05 16.66
N PRO A 183 -13.53 0.98 17.81
CA PRO A 183 -12.93 0.57 19.08
C PRO A 183 -12.20 -0.76 19.02
N ALA A 184 -12.69 -1.72 18.24
CA ALA A 184 -12.05 -3.02 18.05
C ALA A 184 -10.70 -2.94 17.30
N SER A 185 -10.49 -1.93 16.45
CA SER A 185 -9.26 -1.75 15.68
C SER A 185 -8.19 -0.96 16.43
N ARG A 186 -8.58 -0.15 17.40
CA ARG A 186 -7.68 0.76 18.14
C ARG A 186 -6.46 0.07 18.77
N PRO A 187 -6.58 -1.09 19.43
CA PRO A 187 -5.42 -1.76 20.03
C PRO A 187 -4.40 -2.18 18.97
N LEU A 188 -4.88 -2.69 17.82
CA LEU A 188 -4.01 -3.11 16.74
C LEU A 188 -3.33 -1.92 16.07
N VAL A 189 -4.08 -0.86 15.75
CA VAL A 189 -3.54 0.34 15.10
C VAL A 189 -2.54 1.05 16.00
N ARG A 190 -2.73 1.06 17.32
CA ARG A 190 -1.75 1.62 18.27
C ARG A 190 -0.40 0.90 18.23
N GLN A 191 -0.40 -0.40 17.93
CA GLN A 191 0.84 -1.19 17.90
C GLN A 191 1.50 -1.21 16.51
N LEU A 192 0.72 -1.24 15.46
CA LEU A 192 1.21 -1.59 14.12
C LEU A 192 0.74 -0.62 13.02
N GLY A 193 -0.11 0.33 13.35
CA GLY A 193 -0.73 1.21 12.38
C GLY A 193 -0.33 2.67 12.54
N ILE A 194 -0.86 3.48 11.64
CA ILE A 194 -0.69 4.93 11.61
C ILE A 194 -2.04 5.59 11.85
N TYR A 195 -2.04 6.67 12.62
CA TYR A 195 -3.19 7.55 12.83
C TYR A 195 -2.73 8.99 12.94
N ARG A 196 -3.62 9.92 12.62
CA ARG A 196 -3.33 11.36 12.69
C ARG A 196 -2.98 11.76 14.13
N ASP A 197 -2.01 12.67 14.27
CA ASP A 197 -1.53 13.17 15.56
C ASP A 197 -0.91 12.08 16.47
N GLN A 198 -0.35 11.06 15.84
CA GLN A 198 0.40 10.05 16.56
C GLN A 198 1.59 10.69 17.30
N LEU A 199 1.61 10.56 18.61
CA LEU A 199 2.77 10.94 19.38
C LEU A 199 3.96 10.02 19.03
N PRO A 200 5.18 10.57 18.91
CA PRO A 200 6.35 9.71 18.75
C PRO A 200 6.38 8.69 19.89
N PRO A 201 6.80 7.44 19.64
CA PRO A 201 6.90 6.43 20.69
C PRO A 201 7.72 7.04 21.83
N GLU A 202 7.15 7.03 23.03
CA GLU A 202 7.89 7.40 24.23
C GLU A 202 9.13 6.52 24.24
N THR A 203 10.30 7.16 24.16
CA THR A 203 11.56 6.45 24.31
C THR A 203 11.49 5.88 25.74
N GLU A 204 11.20 4.59 25.87
CA GLU A 204 11.30 3.92 27.17
C GLU A 204 12.70 4.24 27.69
N ALA A 205 12.75 5.09 28.69
CA ALA A 205 13.99 5.35 29.42
C ALA A 205 14.43 3.99 29.96
N ALA A 206 15.51 3.49 29.37
CA ALA A 206 16.13 2.26 29.84
C ALA A 206 16.41 2.38 31.35
N PRO A 207 16.06 1.37 32.13
CA PRO A 207 16.31 1.34 33.58
C PRO A 207 17.80 1.33 33.93
#